data_44f93f0ec57bffa3dcd3ac711b1a3874
#
_entry.id   44f93f0ec57bffa3dcd3ac711b1a3874
#
_cell.length_a   1.000
_cell.length_b   1.000
_cell.length_c   1.000
_cell.angle_alpha   90.00
_cell.angle_beta   90.00
_cell.angle_gamma   90.00
#
_symmetry.space_group_name_H-M   'P 1'
#
loop_
_entity.id
_entity.type
_entity.pdbx_description
1 polymer ?
#
loop_
_entity_poly.entity_id
_entity_poly.type
_entity_poly.pdbx_seq_one_letter_code
_entity_poly.pdbx_strand_id
1 'polypeptide(L)'
;MSEENKYKFHQTPIELCKDIISSIQWIDNINVLEPFAGDGGFYNNLPNTINKFKSEIEEGTDFRAFDYNNVKINTIISNPPFKLINENGKEYNAFFEILMYYASKQDIENIYFLVNDYCYNSLTPKRLKKMNNEYLYINKITTCDIKKWRGRYYLIHFNRQKNISFEYFENKY
;
A
#
# COMPACT_ATOMS: atom_id res chain seq x y z
N MET A 1 0.68 -33.87 -5.13
CA MET A 1 -0.08 -32.63 -4.92
C MET A 1 0.89 -31.51 -5.18
N SER A 2 0.69 -30.79 -6.28
CA SER A 2 1.59 -29.78 -6.81
C SER A 2 1.69 -28.55 -5.89
N GLU A 3 2.89 -27.99 -5.77
CA GLU A 3 3.22 -26.78 -4.99
C GLU A 3 2.57 -25.50 -5.52
N GLU A 4 1.68 -25.58 -6.49
CA GLU A 4 1.09 -24.47 -7.25
C GLU A 4 0.08 -23.59 -6.52
N ASN A 5 -0.14 -23.73 -5.20
CA ASN A 5 -1.23 -23.02 -4.52
C ASN A 5 -0.83 -22.23 -3.27
N LYS A 6 0.45 -21.85 -3.11
CA LYS A 6 0.91 -21.21 -1.86
C LYS A 6 0.57 -19.71 -1.74
N TYR A 7 0.32 -19.02 -2.85
CA TYR A 7 0.00 -17.58 -2.82
C TYR A 7 -1.06 -17.26 -3.89
N LYS A 8 -2.35 -17.47 -3.57
CA LYS A 8 -3.42 -16.86 -4.37
C LYS A 8 -3.42 -15.37 -4.07
N PHE A 9 -2.59 -14.61 -4.76
CA PHE A 9 -2.69 -13.15 -4.78
C PHE A 9 -4.01 -12.77 -5.44
N HIS A 10 -4.80 -11.94 -4.80
CA HIS A 10 -5.94 -11.30 -5.43
C HIS A 10 -5.40 -10.20 -6.35
N GLN A 11 -5.17 -10.54 -7.61
CA GLN A 11 -4.75 -9.58 -8.61
C GLN A 11 -5.80 -8.48 -8.74
N THR A 12 -5.36 -7.24 -8.62
CA THR A 12 -6.27 -6.09 -8.74
C THR A 12 -6.81 -6.01 -10.16
N PRO A 13 -8.14 -5.91 -10.37
CA PRO A 13 -8.70 -5.75 -11.70
C PRO A 13 -8.07 -4.56 -12.44
N ILE A 14 -7.67 -4.77 -13.69
CA ILE A 14 -6.94 -3.77 -14.48
C ILE A 14 -7.75 -2.47 -14.61
N GLU A 15 -9.07 -2.55 -14.79
CA GLU A 15 -9.93 -1.38 -14.90
C GLU A 15 -9.93 -0.56 -13.59
N LEU A 16 -9.94 -1.25 -12.43
CA LEU A 16 -9.81 -0.55 -11.14
C LEU A 16 -8.43 0.12 -10.99
N CYS A 17 -7.36 -0.53 -11.45
CA CYS A 17 -6.03 0.11 -11.45
C CYS A 17 -6.03 1.39 -12.28
N LYS A 18 -6.63 1.37 -13.46
CA LYS A 18 -6.76 2.55 -14.33
C LYS A 18 -7.58 3.65 -13.67
N ASP A 19 -8.72 3.31 -13.07
CA ASP A 19 -9.59 4.26 -12.39
C ASP A 19 -8.87 4.92 -11.20
N ILE A 20 -8.18 4.11 -10.38
CA ILE A 20 -7.38 4.62 -9.27
C ILE A 20 -6.29 5.57 -9.78
N ILE A 21 -5.50 5.14 -10.77
CA ILE A 21 -4.41 5.95 -11.32
C ILE A 21 -4.91 7.25 -11.92
N SER A 22 -6.05 7.21 -12.64
CA SER A 22 -6.68 8.40 -13.23
C SER A 22 -7.23 9.37 -12.18
N SER A 23 -7.56 8.87 -10.98
CA SER A 23 -8.05 9.69 -9.87
C SER A 23 -6.96 10.43 -9.09
N ILE A 24 -5.69 10.11 -9.35
CA ILE A 24 -4.53 10.70 -8.68
C ILE A 24 -3.95 11.81 -9.57
N GLN A 25 -3.72 12.98 -8.98
CA GLN A 25 -3.01 14.05 -9.65
C GLN A 25 -1.50 13.79 -9.57
N TRP A 26 -0.91 13.35 -10.67
CA TRP A 26 0.50 13.05 -10.77
C TRP A 26 1.32 14.31 -11.04
N ILE A 27 2.51 14.36 -10.46
CA ILE A 27 3.54 15.37 -10.76
C ILE A 27 4.56 14.72 -11.69
N ASP A 28 4.94 15.41 -12.77
CA ASP A 28 5.91 14.89 -13.73
C ASP A 28 7.28 14.62 -13.06
N ASN A 29 7.96 13.58 -13.55
CA ASN A 29 9.28 13.15 -13.12
C ASN A 29 9.39 12.69 -11.65
N ILE A 30 8.28 12.48 -10.93
CA ILE A 30 8.36 11.85 -9.62
C ILE A 30 8.69 10.35 -9.74
N ASN A 31 9.28 9.81 -8.70
CA ASN A 31 9.62 8.39 -8.60
C ASN A 31 8.51 7.64 -7.86
N VAL A 32 7.86 6.71 -8.56
CA VAL A 32 6.75 5.90 -8.03
C VAL A 32 7.16 4.44 -8.00
N LEU A 33 6.98 3.79 -6.86
CA LEU A 33 7.26 2.36 -6.67
C LEU A 33 5.95 1.59 -6.43
N GLU A 34 5.76 0.49 -7.16
CA GLU A 34 4.82 -0.58 -6.84
C GLU A 34 5.60 -1.75 -6.20
N PRO A 35 5.60 -1.87 -4.87
CA PRO A 35 6.46 -2.83 -4.18
C PRO A 35 5.92 -4.26 -4.13
N PHE A 36 4.67 -4.47 -4.52
CA PHE A 36 3.98 -5.76 -4.57
C PHE A 36 3.26 -5.86 -5.91
N ALA A 37 4.07 -5.88 -6.98
CA ALA A 37 3.56 -5.64 -8.33
C ALA A 37 2.68 -6.77 -8.86
N GLY A 38 2.88 -8.01 -8.43
CA GLY A 38 2.20 -9.16 -9.01
C GLY A 38 2.35 -9.17 -10.53
N ASP A 39 1.23 -9.15 -11.24
CA ASP A 39 1.20 -9.03 -12.72
C ASP A 39 1.40 -7.58 -13.24
N GLY A 40 1.69 -6.64 -12.34
CA GLY A 40 1.97 -5.23 -12.69
C GLY A 40 0.73 -4.39 -12.95
N GLY A 41 -0.38 -4.69 -12.29
CA GLY A 41 -1.65 -3.99 -12.51
C GLY A 41 -1.56 -2.47 -12.37
N PHE A 42 -0.91 -1.96 -11.33
CA PHE A 42 -0.65 -0.53 -11.20
C PHE A 42 0.53 -0.08 -12.07
N TYR A 43 1.68 -0.77 -11.99
CA TYR A 43 2.91 -0.41 -12.68
C TYR A 43 2.71 -0.17 -14.19
N ASN A 44 2.01 -1.09 -14.85
CA ASN A 44 1.79 -1.02 -16.30
C ASN A 44 0.86 0.12 -16.73
N ASN A 45 0.00 0.61 -15.81
CA ASN A 45 -0.95 1.68 -16.09
C ASN A 45 -0.53 3.06 -15.56
N LEU A 46 0.61 3.15 -14.84
CA LEU A 46 1.16 4.45 -14.41
C LEU A 46 1.48 5.35 -15.61
N PRO A 47 1.32 6.68 -15.52
CA PRO A 47 1.61 7.62 -16.59
C PRO A 47 3.06 7.51 -17.10
N ASN A 48 3.28 7.86 -18.36
CA ASN A 48 4.64 7.88 -18.92
C ASN A 48 5.47 9.11 -18.51
N THR A 49 4.84 10.08 -17.85
CA THR A 49 5.49 11.31 -17.37
C THR A 49 6.22 11.12 -16.04
N ILE A 50 6.08 9.96 -15.39
CA ILE A 50 6.71 9.63 -14.11
C ILE A 50 7.77 8.54 -14.26
N ASN A 51 8.70 8.47 -13.30
CA ASN A 51 9.68 7.38 -13.23
C ASN A 51 9.06 6.20 -12.47
N LYS A 52 8.99 5.04 -13.10
CA LYS A 52 8.30 3.85 -12.58
C LYS A 52 9.30 2.82 -12.07
N PHE A 53 9.06 2.33 -10.87
CA PHE A 53 9.81 1.25 -10.25
C PHE A 53 8.84 0.16 -9.77
N LYS A 54 9.28 -1.09 -9.79
CA LYS A 54 8.53 -2.21 -9.20
C LYS A 54 9.45 -3.13 -8.43
N SER A 55 8.91 -3.82 -7.46
CA SER A 55 9.50 -5.02 -6.88
C SER A 55 8.43 -6.10 -6.75
N GLU A 56 8.84 -7.35 -6.89
CA GLU A 56 7.96 -8.51 -6.78
C GLU A 56 8.74 -9.71 -6.24
N ILE A 57 8.20 -10.33 -5.21
CA ILE A 57 8.88 -11.43 -4.53
C ILE A 57 9.02 -12.67 -5.42
N GLU A 58 8.06 -12.91 -6.32
CA GLU A 58 8.13 -14.00 -7.31
C GLU A 58 9.22 -13.76 -8.36
N GLU A 59 9.58 -12.49 -8.61
CA GLU A 59 10.73 -12.10 -9.44
C GLU A 59 12.04 -12.06 -8.62
N GLY A 60 12.02 -12.51 -7.36
CA GLY A 60 13.18 -12.55 -6.47
C GLY A 60 13.51 -11.22 -5.78
N THR A 61 12.63 -10.23 -5.87
CA THR A 61 12.86 -8.89 -5.28
C THR A 61 11.90 -8.65 -4.11
N ASP A 62 12.36 -8.89 -2.89
CA ASP A 62 11.63 -8.48 -1.67
C ASP A 62 11.54 -6.94 -1.61
N PHE A 63 10.37 -6.42 -1.21
CA PHE A 63 10.16 -4.96 -1.08
C PHE A 63 11.16 -4.28 -0.12
N ARG A 64 11.73 -5.02 0.83
CA ARG A 64 12.76 -4.52 1.76
C ARG A 64 14.14 -4.45 1.11
N ALA A 65 14.37 -5.23 0.06
CA ALA A 65 15.63 -5.28 -0.68
C ALA A 65 15.71 -4.23 -1.80
N PHE A 66 14.66 -3.46 -2.05
CA PHE A 66 14.71 -2.36 -3.00
C PHE A 66 15.77 -1.33 -2.61
N ASP A 67 16.57 -0.89 -3.56
CA ASP A 67 17.69 0.02 -3.31
C ASP A 67 17.24 1.48 -3.13
N TYR A 68 16.76 1.80 -1.95
CA TYR A 68 16.34 3.16 -1.55
C TYR A 68 17.53 4.14 -1.40
N ASN A 69 18.79 3.66 -1.41
CA ASN A 69 19.95 4.53 -1.28
C ASN A 69 20.29 5.23 -2.60
N ASN A 70 20.09 4.52 -3.71
CA ASN A 70 20.37 5.05 -5.04
C ASN A 70 19.14 5.64 -5.73
N VAL A 71 17.94 5.28 -5.30
CA VAL A 71 16.68 5.78 -5.87
C VAL A 71 15.79 6.35 -4.79
N LYS A 72 15.58 7.67 -4.82
CA LYS A 72 14.63 8.35 -3.92
C LYS A 72 13.22 8.13 -4.41
N ILE A 73 12.47 7.27 -3.74
CA ILE A 73 11.05 7.05 -4.01
C ILE A 73 10.21 8.12 -3.31
N ASN A 74 9.33 8.77 -4.05
CA ASN A 74 8.41 9.80 -3.53
C ASN A 74 7.03 9.24 -3.24
N THR A 75 6.57 8.24 -4.01
CA THR A 75 5.23 7.71 -3.92
C THR A 75 5.22 6.18 -3.99
N ILE A 76 4.45 5.57 -3.11
CA ILE A 76 4.12 4.14 -3.15
C ILE A 76 2.68 3.99 -3.62
N ILE A 77 2.42 3.04 -4.53
CA ILE A 77 1.08 2.60 -4.90
C ILE A 77 1.05 1.09 -4.99
N SER A 78 0.11 0.42 -4.31
CA SER A 78 0.03 -1.05 -4.36
C SER A 78 -1.24 -1.60 -3.73
N ASN A 79 -1.49 -2.89 -3.97
CA ASN A 79 -2.32 -3.77 -3.17
C ASN A 79 -1.39 -4.66 -2.31
N PRO A 80 -1.04 -4.24 -1.08
CA PRO A 80 -0.06 -4.97 -0.29
C PRO A 80 -0.62 -6.30 0.22
N PRO A 81 0.23 -7.29 0.53
CA PRO A 81 -0.22 -8.52 1.15
C PRO A 81 -0.85 -8.23 2.52
N PHE A 82 -2.05 -8.75 2.74
CA PHE A 82 -2.77 -8.55 4.00
C PHE A 82 -2.21 -9.37 5.14
N LYS A 83 -1.59 -10.51 4.79
CA LYS A 83 -0.98 -11.44 5.71
C LYS A 83 0.40 -11.83 5.21
N LEU A 84 1.32 -12.02 6.13
CA LEU A 84 2.62 -12.65 5.91
C LEU A 84 2.78 -13.82 6.87
N ILE A 85 3.74 -14.69 6.55
CA ILE A 85 4.10 -15.84 7.40
C ILE A 85 5.38 -15.45 8.15
N ASN A 86 5.36 -15.57 9.48
CA ASN A 86 6.54 -15.32 10.31
C ASN A 86 7.50 -16.52 10.31
N GLU A 87 8.66 -16.38 10.97
CA GLU A 87 9.70 -17.41 11.09
C GLU A 87 9.18 -18.74 11.68
N ASN A 88 8.11 -18.69 12.47
CA ASN A 88 7.47 -19.86 13.08
C ASN A 88 6.36 -20.48 12.20
N GLY A 89 6.22 -20.06 10.93
CA GLY A 89 5.20 -20.54 10.01
C GLY A 89 3.79 -20.05 10.30
N LYS A 90 3.61 -19.05 11.19
CA LYS A 90 2.29 -18.52 11.56
C LYS A 90 1.93 -17.29 10.71
N GLU A 91 0.73 -17.30 10.15
CA GLU A 91 0.17 -16.11 9.49
C GLU A 91 -0.10 -14.98 10.48
N TYR A 92 0.18 -13.75 10.06
CA TYR A 92 -0.15 -12.53 10.81
C TYR A 92 -0.56 -11.38 9.90
N ASN A 93 -1.26 -10.38 10.46
CA ASN A 93 -1.60 -9.16 9.72
C ASN A 93 -0.35 -8.30 9.53
N ALA A 94 0.16 -8.27 8.31
CA ALA A 94 1.39 -7.56 7.95
C ALA A 94 1.16 -6.11 7.52
N PHE A 95 -0.07 -5.73 7.21
CA PHE A 95 -0.40 -4.42 6.63
C PHE A 95 0.22 -3.25 7.40
N PHE A 96 0.02 -3.23 8.73
CA PHE A 96 0.54 -2.12 9.54
C PHE A 96 2.07 -2.09 9.61
N GLU A 97 2.73 -3.25 9.61
CA GLU A 97 4.19 -3.35 9.56
C GLU A 97 4.73 -2.80 8.24
N ILE A 98 4.11 -3.20 7.11
CA ILE A 98 4.45 -2.68 5.78
C ILE A 98 4.26 -1.16 5.72
N LEU A 99 3.14 -0.66 6.23
CA LEU A 99 2.86 0.78 6.28
C LEU A 99 3.93 1.53 7.07
N MET A 100 4.30 1.01 8.26
CA MET A 100 5.34 1.63 9.10
C MET A 100 6.73 1.54 8.50
N TYR A 101 7.04 0.47 7.75
CA TYR A 101 8.27 0.37 6.99
C TYR A 101 8.41 1.54 6.00
N TYR A 102 7.35 1.85 5.23
CA TYR A 102 7.37 3.00 4.32
C TYR A 102 7.30 4.33 5.05
N ALA A 103 6.58 4.42 6.17
CA ALA A 103 6.55 5.61 7.02
C ALA A 103 7.94 6.03 7.51
N SER A 104 8.83 5.07 7.77
CA SER A 104 10.21 5.34 8.18
C SER A 104 11.12 5.92 7.08
N LYS A 105 10.69 5.83 5.80
CA LYS A 105 11.43 6.37 4.65
C LYS A 105 11.03 7.83 4.41
N GLN A 106 11.87 8.77 4.82
CA GLN A 106 11.54 10.21 4.82
C GLN A 106 11.27 10.80 3.42
N ASP A 107 11.86 10.23 2.37
CA ASP A 107 11.63 10.67 0.99
C ASP A 107 10.24 10.27 0.44
N ILE A 108 9.55 9.31 1.08
CA ILE A 108 8.21 8.88 0.68
C ILE A 108 7.19 9.88 1.25
N GLU A 109 6.58 10.62 0.35
CA GLU A 109 5.57 11.64 0.68
C GLU A 109 4.15 11.09 0.63
N ASN A 110 3.87 10.18 -0.32
CA ASN A 110 2.54 9.64 -0.56
C ASN A 110 2.55 8.11 -0.60
N ILE A 111 1.55 7.50 0.04
CA ILE A 111 1.32 6.06 0.00
C ILE A 111 -0.15 5.82 -0.36
N TYR A 112 -0.40 5.10 -1.44
CA TYR A 112 -1.72 4.68 -1.88
C TYR A 112 -1.83 3.16 -1.75
N PHE A 113 -2.59 2.69 -0.77
CA PHE A 113 -2.81 1.26 -0.56
C PHE A 113 -4.26 0.88 -0.81
N LEU A 114 -4.46 -0.08 -1.70
CA LEU A 114 -5.75 -0.75 -1.86
C LEU A 114 -5.82 -1.89 -0.84
N VAL A 115 -6.75 -1.81 0.10
CA VAL A 115 -6.85 -2.73 1.24
C VAL A 115 -8.29 -3.18 1.48
N ASN A 116 -8.46 -4.29 2.18
CA ASN A 116 -9.78 -4.79 2.59
C ASN A 116 -10.15 -4.37 4.03
N ASP A 117 -11.36 -4.74 4.48
CA ASP A 117 -11.85 -4.51 5.84
C ASP A 117 -10.88 -5.00 6.93
N TYR A 118 -10.21 -6.13 6.71
CA TYR A 118 -9.29 -6.70 7.70
C TYR A 118 -8.09 -5.79 7.97
N CYS A 119 -7.54 -5.21 6.90
CA CYS A 119 -6.44 -4.24 7.02
C CYS A 119 -6.95 -2.90 7.57
N TYR A 120 -8.07 -2.40 7.04
CA TYR A 120 -8.66 -1.14 7.50
C TYR A 120 -8.99 -1.17 9.00
N ASN A 121 -9.65 -2.21 9.48
CA ASN A 121 -10.00 -2.38 10.89
C ASN A 121 -8.78 -2.55 11.80
N SER A 122 -7.62 -2.88 11.24
CA SER A 122 -6.37 -2.95 12.00
C SER A 122 -5.78 -1.58 12.35
N LEU A 123 -6.27 -0.48 11.75
CA LEU A 123 -5.88 0.90 12.04
C LEU A 123 -6.55 1.41 13.32
N THR A 124 -6.22 0.79 14.45
CA THR A 124 -6.72 1.20 15.76
C THR A 124 -6.18 2.60 16.15
N PRO A 125 -6.83 3.33 17.09
CA PRO A 125 -6.33 4.62 17.57
C PRO A 125 -4.86 4.58 18.02
N LYS A 126 -4.44 3.50 18.70
CA LYS A 126 -3.04 3.31 19.10
C LYS A 126 -2.08 3.23 17.90
N ARG A 127 -2.47 2.53 16.83
CA ARG A 127 -1.68 2.42 15.60
C ARG A 127 -1.67 3.73 14.82
N LEU A 128 -2.80 4.43 14.74
CA LEU A 128 -2.88 5.76 14.12
C LEU A 128 -1.98 6.76 14.83
N LYS A 129 -1.96 6.76 16.17
CA LYS A 129 -1.03 7.60 16.95
C LYS A 129 0.43 7.27 16.64
N LYS A 130 0.79 5.97 16.57
CA LYS A 130 2.14 5.55 16.20
C LYS A 130 2.51 6.04 14.80
N MET A 131 1.62 5.90 13.84
CA MET A 131 1.81 6.38 12.46
C MET A 131 2.00 7.90 12.41
N ASN A 132 1.17 8.66 13.16
CA ASN A 132 1.25 10.12 13.21
C ASN A 132 2.57 10.61 13.85
N ASN A 133 3.18 9.83 14.75
CA ASN A 133 4.50 10.13 15.29
C ASN A 133 5.62 10.04 14.25
N GLU A 134 5.40 9.28 13.17
CA GLU A 134 6.27 9.25 11.98
C GLU A 134 5.85 10.30 10.92
N TYR A 135 5.02 11.27 11.30
CA TYR A 135 4.49 12.30 10.40
C TYR A 135 3.79 11.73 9.17
N LEU A 136 3.15 10.57 9.29
CA LEU A 136 2.30 9.99 8.26
C LEU A 136 0.84 10.04 8.72
N TYR A 137 -0.04 10.54 7.88
CA TYR A 137 -1.46 10.78 8.20
C TYR A 137 -2.36 10.20 7.12
N ILE A 138 -3.57 9.76 7.50
CA ILE A 138 -4.60 9.45 6.52
C ILE A 138 -5.07 10.77 5.89
N ASN A 139 -4.94 10.88 4.57
CA ASN A 139 -5.39 12.02 3.82
C ASN A 139 -6.78 11.79 3.22
N LYS A 140 -6.99 10.61 2.60
CA LYS A 140 -8.25 10.27 1.96
C LYS A 140 -8.53 8.77 2.05
N ILE A 141 -9.80 8.42 2.19
CA ILE A 141 -10.29 7.04 2.08
C ILE A 141 -11.36 7.02 0.99
N THR A 142 -11.19 6.15 -0.01
CA THR A 142 -12.14 5.93 -1.08
C THR A 142 -12.62 4.49 -1.03
N THR A 143 -13.92 4.28 -0.94
CA THR A 143 -14.51 2.93 -1.00
C THR A 143 -14.47 2.41 -2.43
N CYS A 144 -14.01 1.18 -2.60
CA CYS A 144 -13.93 0.52 -3.90
C CYS A 144 -14.91 -0.65 -3.96
N ASP A 145 -15.83 -0.62 -4.92
CA ASP A 145 -16.73 -1.75 -5.20
C ASP A 145 -16.06 -2.69 -6.22
N ILE A 146 -15.72 -3.90 -5.78
CA ILE A 146 -15.03 -4.88 -6.61
C ILE A 146 -15.91 -6.13 -6.70
N LYS A 147 -16.74 -6.22 -7.75
CA LYS A 147 -17.74 -7.29 -7.93
C LYS A 147 -17.21 -8.72 -7.81
N LYS A 148 -15.94 -8.95 -8.16
CA LYS A 148 -15.30 -10.28 -8.10
C LYS A 148 -14.75 -10.64 -6.71
N TRP A 149 -14.63 -9.68 -5.82
CA TRP A 149 -14.07 -9.88 -4.48
C TRP A 149 -15.15 -9.82 -3.42
N ARG A 150 -15.02 -10.65 -2.40
CA ARG A 150 -15.91 -10.59 -1.24
C ARG A 150 -15.42 -9.55 -0.24
N GLY A 151 -16.35 -8.82 0.37
CA GLY A 151 -16.06 -7.81 1.39
C GLY A 151 -15.92 -6.41 0.81
N ARG A 152 -15.54 -5.48 1.66
CA ARG A 152 -15.33 -4.07 1.30
C ARG A 152 -13.84 -3.79 1.10
N TYR A 153 -13.57 -2.96 0.13
CA TYR A 153 -12.21 -2.52 -0.19
C TYR A 153 -12.12 -1.00 -0.17
N TYR A 154 -10.94 -0.53 0.16
CA TYR A 154 -10.66 0.88 0.33
C TYR A 154 -9.33 1.22 -0.30
N LEU A 155 -9.31 2.27 -1.10
CA LEU A 155 -8.06 2.96 -1.43
C LEU A 155 -7.80 3.96 -0.31
N ILE A 156 -6.73 3.76 0.43
CA ILE A 156 -6.32 4.69 1.49
C ILE A 156 -5.10 5.46 0.99
N HIS A 157 -5.22 6.77 0.96
CA HIS A 157 -4.12 7.68 0.70
C HIS A 157 -3.56 8.17 2.04
N PHE A 158 -2.30 7.88 2.28
CA PHE A 158 -1.52 8.43 3.39
C PHE A 158 -0.52 9.43 2.84
N ASN A 159 -0.29 10.53 3.55
CA ASN A 159 0.76 11.48 3.21
C ASN A 159 1.36 12.16 4.45
N ARG A 160 2.37 13.04 4.24
CA ARG A 160 3.08 13.76 5.31
C ARG A 160 2.32 15.00 5.81
N GLN A 161 1.26 15.42 5.12
CA GLN A 161 0.47 16.58 5.50
C GLN A 161 -0.65 16.13 6.45
N LYS A 162 -0.69 16.74 7.63
CA LYS A 162 -1.76 16.48 8.58
C LYS A 162 -3.10 16.92 8.02
N ASN A 163 -4.01 15.96 7.81
CA ASN A 163 -5.38 16.23 7.41
C ASN A 163 -6.26 16.45 8.64
N ILE A 164 -6.77 17.66 8.80
CA ILE A 164 -7.65 18.02 9.92
C ILE A 164 -9.06 17.44 9.79
N SER A 165 -9.44 16.94 8.63
CA SER A 165 -10.77 16.33 8.41
C SER A 165 -10.84 14.85 8.83
N PHE A 166 -9.70 14.23 9.20
CA PHE A 166 -9.67 12.88 9.72
C PHE A 166 -9.32 12.91 11.21
N GLU A 167 -10.28 12.52 12.06
CA GLU A 167 -10.14 12.48 13.52
C GLU A 167 -10.38 11.07 14.04
N TYR A 168 -9.76 10.74 15.16
CA TYR A 168 -10.02 9.53 15.90
C TYR A 168 -9.95 9.80 17.40
N PHE A 169 -10.75 9.08 18.18
CA PHE A 169 -10.74 9.18 19.63
C PHE A 169 -10.02 7.98 20.24
N GLU A 170 -9.02 8.25 21.07
CA GLU A 170 -8.44 7.22 21.92
C GLU A 170 -9.46 6.85 23.01
N ASN A 171 -9.70 5.56 23.13
CA ASN A 171 -10.60 5.08 24.18
C ASN A 171 -9.97 5.35 25.54
N LYS A 172 -10.59 6.23 26.32
CA LYS A 172 -10.19 6.59 27.69
C LYS A 172 -11.12 5.95 28.75
N TYR A 173 -12.03 5.07 28.29
CA TYR A 173 -13.08 4.47 29.12
C TYR A 173 -12.79 3.02 29.39
#